data_cbf62e0fb40469e80ac7c255241d6003
#
_entry.id   cbf62e0fb40469e80ac7c255241d6003
#
_cell.length_a   1.000
_cell.length_b   1.000
_cell.length_c   1.000
_cell.angle_alpha   90.00
_cell.angle_beta   90.00
_cell.angle_gamma   90.00
#
_symmetry.space_group_name_H-M   'P 1'
#
loop_
_entity.id
_entity.type
_entity.pdbx_description
1 polymer ?
#
loop_
_entity_poly.entity_id
_entity_poly.type
_entity_poly.pdbx_seq_one_letter_code
_entity_poly.pdbx_strand_id
1 'polypeptide(L)'
;MDLKDVQPYIEGKICMVTGGGGSIGSEIVRSLSKLNAEKIVIVDIYENGAYSVKCEVGDKVTVEIASVRDYEKMDCIMNKYRPDIVFHAAAHKHVPFMELNPEEAVKNNVKGTETVADLAEKYNTDNFVLISTDKAVEPISVMGASKRCCEMLSLIHISE
;
A
#
# COMPACT_ATOMS: atom_id res chain seq x y z
N MET A 1 -19.43 9.16 2.85
CA MET A 1 -19.40 7.70 2.66
C MET A 1 -19.46 7.10 4.05
N ASP A 2 -20.52 6.38 4.36
CA ASP A 2 -20.66 5.74 5.67
C ASP A 2 -19.77 4.49 5.68
N LEU A 3 -19.01 4.27 6.77
CA LEU A 3 -18.19 3.06 6.93
C LEU A 3 -19.03 1.77 6.83
N LYS A 4 -20.31 1.85 7.11
CA LYS A 4 -21.26 0.73 6.97
C LYS A 4 -21.39 0.23 5.53
N ASP A 5 -21.25 1.12 4.54
CA ASP A 5 -21.35 0.77 3.12
C ASP A 5 -20.14 -0.07 2.65
N VAL A 6 -19.00 0.08 3.33
CA VAL A 6 -17.74 -0.59 2.99
C VAL A 6 -17.53 -1.88 3.79
N GLN A 7 -18.19 -2.00 4.93
CA GLN A 7 -18.02 -3.16 5.83
C GLN A 7 -18.19 -4.52 5.15
N PRO A 8 -19.20 -4.76 4.29
CA PRO A 8 -19.37 -6.07 3.65
C PRO A 8 -18.21 -6.49 2.74
N TYR A 9 -17.41 -5.53 2.27
CA TYR A 9 -16.24 -5.80 1.43
C TYR A 9 -14.97 -6.12 2.24
N ILE A 10 -14.95 -5.77 3.53
CA ILE A 10 -13.76 -5.85 4.40
C ILE A 10 -13.91 -6.95 5.46
N GLU A 11 -15.13 -7.18 5.95
CA GLU A 11 -15.39 -8.14 7.04
C GLU A 11 -14.92 -9.55 6.68
N GLY A 12 -14.12 -10.15 7.56
CA GLY A 12 -13.55 -11.48 7.36
C GLY A 12 -12.43 -11.57 6.33
N LYS A 13 -11.97 -10.46 5.77
CA LYS A 13 -10.90 -10.42 4.76
C LYS A 13 -9.52 -10.24 5.38
N ILE A 14 -8.51 -10.80 4.73
CA ILE A 14 -7.10 -10.53 5.01
C ILE A 14 -6.69 -9.29 4.17
N CYS A 15 -6.36 -8.21 4.85
CA CYS A 15 -5.98 -6.95 4.22
C CYS A 15 -4.49 -6.67 4.41
N MET A 16 -3.79 -6.33 3.35
CA MET A 16 -2.41 -5.86 3.42
C MET A 16 -2.37 -4.35 3.20
N VAL A 17 -1.58 -3.63 4.00
CA VAL A 17 -1.36 -2.19 3.85
C VAL A 17 0.13 -1.92 3.73
N THR A 18 0.60 -1.59 2.53
CA THR A 18 1.97 -1.13 2.35
C THR A 18 2.07 0.35 2.75
N GLY A 19 3.15 0.73 3.42
CA GLY A 19 3.25 2.05 4.02
C GLY A 19 2.32 2.24 5.23
N GLY A 20 1.96 1.14 5.91
CA GLY A 20 1.00 1.14 7.02
C GLY A 20 1.45 1.86 8.28
N GLY A 21 2.75 2.14 8.44
CA GLY A 21 3.31 2.99 9.49
C GLY A 21 3.28 4.49 9.18
N GLY A 22 2.95 4.87 7.94
CA GLY A 22 2.82 6.26 7.50
C GLY A 22 1.46 6.88 7.88
N SER A 23 1.31 8.19 7.60
CA SER A 23 0.11 8.95 7.99
C SER A 23 -1.18 8.38 7.40
N ILE A 24 -1.22 8.13 6.08
CA ILE A 24 -2.40 7.59 5.41
C ILE A 24 -2.58 6.11 5.70
N GLY A 25 -1.50 5.32 5.59
CA GLY A 25 -1.55 3.89 5.82
C GLY A 25 -2.03 3.53 7.22
N SER A 26 -1.60 4.26 8.25
CA SER A 26 -2.05 4.03 9.63
C SER A 26 -3.56 4.28 9.81
N GLU A 27 -4.14 5.28 9.15
CA GLU A 27 -5.58 5.53 9.18
C GLU A 27 -6.36 4.43 8.46
N ILE A 28 -5.81 3.91 7.35
CA ILE A 28 -6.40 2.73 6.68
C ILE A 28 -6.41 1.54 7.63
N VAL A 29 -5.29 1.24 8.30
CA VAL A 29 -5.20 0.13 9.27
C VAL A 29 -6.23 0.27 10.39
N ARG A 30 -6.38 1.48 10.98
CA ARG A 30 -7.40 1.76 12.00
C ARG A 30 -8.82 1.52 11.50
N SER A 31 -9.09 1.96 10.27
CA SER A 31 -10.39 1.78 9.63
C SER A 31 -10.71 0.31 9.37
N LEU A 32 -9.75 -0.44 8.83
CA LEU A 32 -9.89 -1.88 8.59
C LEU A 32 -10.17 -2.67 9.87
N SER A 33 -9.52 -2.29 10.98
CA SER A 33 -9.77 -2.91 12.29
C SER A 33 -11.21 -2.68 12.76
N LYS A 34 -11.75 -1.46 12.57
CA LYS A 34 -13.14 -1.12 12.90
C LYS A 34 -14.16 -1.83 12.00
N LEU A 35 -13.78 -2.13 10.78
CA LEU A 35 -14.60 -2.84 9.79
C LEU A 35 -14.51 -4.38 9.90
N ASN A 36 -13.93 -4.89 10.99
CA ASN A 36 -13.80 -6.33 11.27
C ASN A 36 -13.01 -7.12 10.22
N ALA A 37 -11.96 -6.56 9.63
CA ALA A 37 -10.99 -7.35 8.90
C ALA A 37 -10.52 -8.54 9.76
N GLU A 38 -10.35 -9.71 9.17
CA GLU A 38 -9.86 -10.91 9.87
C GLU A 38 -8.41 -10.70 10.32
N LYS A 39 -7.59 -10.25 9.39
CA LYS A 39 -6.17 -9.95 9.63
C LYS A 39 -5.74 -8.73 8.85
N ILE A 40 -4.88 -7.92 9.44
CA ILE A 40 -4.27 -6.76 8.79
C ILE A 40 -2.76 -6.94 8.79
N VAL A 41 -2.15 -6.96 7.61
CA VAL A 41 -0.70 -7.07 7.44
C VAL A 41 -0.14 -5.70 7.06
N ILE A 42 0.64 -5.09 7.94
CA ILE A 42 1.40 -3.89 7.64
C ILE A 42 2.71 -4.30 7.01
N VAL A 43 3.06 -3.71 5.86
CA VAL A 43 4.38 -3.78 5.26
C VAL A 43 4.97 -2.38 5.23
N ASP A 44 6.04 -2.15 5.96
CA ASP A 44 6.69 -0.83 6.03
C ASP A 44 8.19 -0.97 6.30
N ILE A 45 8.98 0.00 5.84
CA ILE A 45 10.39 0.15 6.21
C ILE A 45 10.54 0.94 7.52
N TYR A 46 9.52 1.70 7.90
CA TYR A 46 9.52 2.55 9.10
C TYR A 46 9.01 1.77 10.31
N GLU A 47 9.93 1.08 10.99
CA GLU A 47 9.66 0.23 12.14
C GLU A 47 8.85 0.94 13.24
N ASN A 48 9.26 2.14 13.64
CA ASN A 48 8.60 2.86 14.76
C ASN A 48 7.14 3.19 14.46
N GLY A 49 6.85 3.62 13.23
CA GLY A 49 5.47 3.90 12.80
C GLY A 49 4.62 2.65 12.81
N ALA A 50 5.12 1.57 12.22
CA ALA A 50 4.43 0.29 12.18
C ALA A 50 4.20 -0.30 13.58
N TYR A 51 5.20 -0.22 14.47
CA TYR A 51 5.09 -0.65 15.85
C TYR A 51 4.03 0.14 16.63
N SER A 52 4.01 1.47 16.48
CA SER A 52 3.01 2.32 17.15
C SER A 52 1.59 1.91 16.76
N VAL A 53 1.34 1.69 15.47
CA VAL A 53 0.02 1.25 14.96
C VAL A 53 -0.33 -0.14 15.47
N LYS A 54 0.63 -1.07 15.51
CA LYS A 54 0.44 -2.43 16.09
C LYS A 54 0.04 -2.37 17.56
N CYS A 55 0.69 -1.54 18.36
CA CYS A 55 0.37 -1.38 19.78
C CYS A 55 -1.02 -0.79 19.99
N GLU A 56 -1.44 0.14 19.13
CA GLU A 56 -2.75 0.77 19.21
C GLU A 56 -3.90 -0.17 18.81
N VAL A 57 -3.73 -0.90 17.70
CA VAL A 57 -4.81 -1.71 17.09
C VAL A 57 -4.86 -3.12 17.68
N GLY A 58 -3.72 -3.67 18.12
CA GLY A 58 -3.66 -4.95 18.82
C GLY A 58 -3.41 -6.17 17.91
N ASP A 59 -3.94 -7.32 18.30
CA ASP A 59 -3.54 -8.64 17.78
C ASP A 59 -3.96 -8.92 16.33
N LYS A 60 -4.96 -8.23 15.83
CA LYS A 60 -5.37 -8.34 14.42
C LYS A 60 -4.30 -7.85 13.44
N VAL A 61 -3.34 -7.03 13.92
CA VAL A 61 -2.27 -6.46 13.09
C VAL A 61 -1.01 -7.31 13.20
N THR A 62 -0.46 -7.69 12.07
CA THR A 62 0.90 -8.25 11.94
C THR A 62 1.76 -7.26 11.17
N VAL A 63 3.01 -7.10 11.59
CA VAL A 63 3.97 -6.18 10.95
C VAL A 63 5.07 -6.99 10.27
N GLU A 64 5.31 -6.70 9.00
CA GLU A 64 6.46 -7.16 8.24
C GLU A 64 7.33 -5.95 7.88
N ILE A 65 8.57 -5.93 8.35
CA ILE A 65 9.51 -4.87 7.99
C ILE A 65 10.13 -5.23 6.64
N ALA A 66 9.70 -4.49 5.60
CA ALA A 66 10.14 -4.72 4.23
C ALA A 66 9.97 -3.46 3.37
N SER A 67 10.79 -3.36 2.32
CA SER A 67 10.63 -2.37 1.27
C SER A 67 9.77 -2.94 0.14
N VAL A 68 8.84 -2.15 -0.38
CA VAL A 68 8.08 -2.51 -1.60
C VAL A 68 8.97 -2.67 -2.84
N ARG A 69 10.21 -2.20 -2.77
CA ARG A 69 11.23 -2.33 -3.83
C ARG A 69 11.91 -3.72 -3.83
N ASP A 70 11.80 -4.46 -2.74
CA ASP A 70 12.40 -5.79 -2.56
C ASP A 70 11.42 -6.86 -3.01
N TYR A 71 11.52 -7.26 -4.28
CA TYR A 71 10.62 -8.23 -4.89
C TYR A 71 10.63 -9.56 -4.14
N GLU A 72 11.82 -10.10 -3.80
CA GLU A 72 11.93 -11.41 -3.16
C GLU A 72 11.28 -11.42 -1.77
N LYS A 73 11.53 -10.38 -0.97
CA LYS A 73 10.91 -10.25 0.35
C LYS A 73 9.40 -10.04 0.24
N MET A 74 8.95 -9.22 -0.71
CA MET A 74 7.52 -9.01 -0.97
C MET A 74 6.85 -10.30 -1.46
N ASP A 75 7.49 -11.07 -2.32
CA ASP A 75 6.99 -12.36 -2.79
C ASP A 75 6.79 -13.34 -1.63
N CYS A 76 7.77 -13.44 -0.73
CA CYS A 76 7.64 -14.25 0.49
C CYS A 76 6.46 -13.81 1.37
N ILE A 77 6.26 -12.49 1.54
CA ILE A 77 5.17 -11.94 2.35
C ILE A 77 3.81 -12.21 1.69
N MET A 78 3.67 -11.94 0.40
CA MET A 78 2.44 -12.19 -0.35
C MET A 78 2.08 -13.68 -0.36
N ASN A 79 3.05 -14.55 -0.55
CA ASN A 79 2.86 -16.01 -0.48
C ASN A 79 2.40 -16.47 0.91
N LYS A 80 2.97 -15.90 1.96
CA LYS A 80 2.66 -16.25 3.36
C LYS A 80 1.25 -15.86 3.79
N TYR A 81 0.81 -14.67 3.39
CA TYR A 81 -0.45 -14.11 3.90
C TYR A 81 -1.61 -14.22 2.91
N ARG A 82 -1.35 -14.30 1.61
CA ARG A 82 -2.38 -14.39 0.55
C ARG A 82 -3.49 -13.37 0.77
N PRO A 83 -3.18 -12.05 0.80
CA PRO A 83 -4.18 -11.04 1.12
C PRO A 83 -5.29 -11.01 0.07
N ASP A 84 -6.55 -10.92 0.54
CA ASP A 84 -7.70 -10.69 -0.32
C ASP A 84 -7.69 -9.27 -0.89
N ILE A 85 -7.18 -8.31 -0.10
CA ILE A 85 -7.15 -6.90 -0.49
C ILE A 85 -5.79 -6.30 -0.15
N VAL A 86 -5.22 -5.58 -1.11
CA VAL A 86 -3.99 -4.81 -0.93
C VAL A 86 -4.27 -3.31 -1.03
N PHE A 87 -3.98 -2.57 0.02
CA PHE A 87 -3.96 -1.11 0.04
C PHE A 87 -2.52 -0.62 -0.10
N HIS A 88 -2.19 -0.09 -1.26
CA HIS A 88 -0.84 0.37 -1.56
C HIS A 88 -0.69 1.86 -1.26
N ALA A 89 -0.19 2.18 -0.05
CA ALA A 89 0.05 3.55 0.43
C ALA A 89 1.55 3.90 0.58
N ALA A 90 2.45 2.96 0.30
CA ALA A 90 3.89 3.20 0.33
C ALA A 90 4.30 4.11 -0.83
N ALA A 91 4.76 5.32 -0.51
CA ALA A 91 5.26 6.26 -1.52
C ALA A 91 6.17 7.34 -0.89
N HIS A 92 7.14 7.82 -1.65
CA HIS A 92 7.82 9.07 -1.38
C HIS A 92 6.95 10.23 -1.88
N LYS A 93 6.52 11.13 -0.98
CA LYS A 93 5.50 12.16 -1.26
C LYS A 93 5.98 13.61 -1.20
N HIS A 94 7.17 13.86 -0.68
CA HIS A 94 7.68 15.22 -0.51
C HIS A 94 8.29 15.74 -1.81
N VAL A 95 7.59 16.67 -2.47
CA VAL A 95 7.98 17.22 -3.76
C VAL A 95 9.41 17.75 -3.77
N PRO A 96 9.86 18.63 -2.82
CA PRO A 96 11.23 19.14 -2.86
C PRO A 96 12.31 18.06 -2.81
N PHE A 97 12.08 16.99 -2.06
CA PHE A 97 13.04 15.89 -1.97
C PHE A 97 13.08 15.05 -3.23
N MET A 98 11.94 14.88 -3.90
CA MET A 98 11.89 14.09 -5.14
C MET A 98 12.44 14.86 -6.34
N GLU A 99 12.38 16.20 -6.33
CA GLU A 99 13.09 17.02 -7.32
C GLU A 99 14.62 16.89 -7.21
N LEU A 100 15.12 16.72 -5.97
CA LEU A 100 16.55 16.51 -5.72
C LEU A 100 17.00 15.05 -5.91
N ASN A 101 16.07 14.09 -5.87
CA ASN A 101 16.35 12.66 -5.94
C ASN A 101 15.33 11.96 -6.84
N PRO A 102 15.28 12.31 -8.14
CA PRO A 102 14.26 11.77 -9.04
C PRO A 102 14.33 10.24 -9.20
N GLU A 103 15.53 9.66 -9.13
CA GLU A 103 15.73 8.23 -9.20
C GLU A 103 15.06 7.49 -8.01
N GLU A 104 15.01 8.09 -6.84
CA GLU A 104 14.34 7.49 -5.67
C GLU A 104 12.80 7.54 -5.82
N ALA A 105 12.26 8.59 -6.46
CA ALA A 105 10.85 8.61 -6.82
C ALA A 105 10.49 7.45 -7.78
N VAL A 106 11.31 7.22 -8.80
CA VAL A 106 11.11 6.11 -9.75
C VAL A 106 11.24 4.76 -9.05
N LYS A 107 12.32 4.54 -8.30
CA LYS A 107 12.57 3.25 -7.63
C LYS A 107 11.49 2.92 -6.60
N ASN A 108 11.09 3.89 -5.78
CA ASN A 108 10.14 3.63 -4.71
C ASN A 108 8.69 3.68 -5.19
N ASN A 109 8.30 4.74 -5.90
CA ASN A 109 6.91 4.90 -6.29
C ASN A 109 6.56 4.00 -7.48
N VAL A 110 7.33 4.08 -8.59
CA VAL A 110 7.00 3.35 -9.83
C VAL A 110 7.32 1.86 -9.68
N LYS A 111 8.61 1.52 -9.42
CA LYS A 111 9.01 0.11 -9.30
C LYS A 111 8.41 -0.58 -8.08
N GLY A 112 8.26 0.14 -6.96
CA GLY A 112 7.56 -0.41 -5.80
C GLY A 112 6.09 -0.73 -6.08
N THR A 113 5.38 0.14 -6.84
CA THR A 113 4.00 -0.13 -7.27
C THR A 113 3.93 -1.32 -8.22
N GLU A 114 4.82 -1.37 -9.24
CA GLU A 114 4.92 -2.50 -10.17
C GLU A 114 5.11 -3.82 -9.39
N THR A 115 6.10 -3.87 -8.49
CA THR A 115 6.35 -5.06 -7.65
C THR A 115 5.10 -5.53 -6.89
N VAL A 116 4.40 -4.60 -6.23
CA VAL A 116 3.23 -4.99 -5.42
C VAL A 116 2.05 -5.38 -6.29
N ALA A 117 1.84 -4.73 -7.44
CA ALA A 117 0.77 -5.05 -8.38
C ALA A 117 1.00 -6.41 -9.05
N ASP A 118 2.21 -6.68 -9.59
CA ASP A 118 2.58 -7.97 -10.16
C ASP A 118 2.36 -9.13 -9.17
N LEU A 119 2.73 -8.90 -7.91
CA LEU A 119 2.56 -9.91 -6.87
C LEU A 119 1.10 -10.06 -6.44
N ALA A 120 0.31 -8.99 -6.44
CA ALA A 120 -1.12 -9.07 -6.18
C ALA A 120 -1.82 -9.93 -7.26
N GLU A 121 -1.49 -9.74 -8.53
CA GLU A 121 -1.95 -10.57 -9.63
C GLU A 121 -1.47 -12.03 -9.49
N LYS A 122 -0.16 -12.24 -9.30
CA LYS A 122 0.44 -13.58 -9.11
C LYS A 122 -0.26 -14.39 -8.02
N TYR A 123 -0.69 -13.75 -6.96
CA TYR A 123 -1.32 -14.40 -5.81
C TYR A 123 -2.85 -14.31 -5.78
N ASN A 124 -3.47 -13.87 -6.87
CA ASN A 124 -4.92 -13.76 -7.05
C ASN A 124 -5.59 -12.92 -5.96
N THR A 125 -5.00 -11.76 -5.64
CA THR A 125 -5.61 -10.77 -4.74
C THR A 125 -6.90 -10.23 -5.37
N ASP A 126 -8.02 -10.28 -4.65
CA ASP A 126 -9.33 -9.85 -5.18
C ASP A 126 -9.35 -8.36 -5.54
N ASN A 127 -8.69 -7.53 -4.74
CA ASN A 127 -8.71 -6.08 -4.93
C ASN A 127 -7.35 -5.44 -4.63
N PHE A 128 -6.87 -4.63 -5.57
CA PHE A 128 -5.69 -3.79 -5.40
C PHE A 128 -6.11 -2.31 -5.39
N VAL A 129 -5.89 -1.62 -4.27
CA VAL A 129 -6.27 -0.21 -4.08
C VAL A 129 -5.03 0.64 -4.01
N LEU A 130 -4.77 1.42 -5.05
CA LEU A 130 -3.66 2.38 -5.08
C LEU A 130 -4.06 3.70 -4.43
N ILE A 131 -3.30 4.15 -3.43
CA ILE A 131 -3.47 5.49 -2.88
C ILE A 131 -2.71 6.48 -3.76
N SER A 132 -3.44 7.38 -4.41
CA SER A 132 -2.87 8.40 -5.29
C SER A 132 -3.00 9.83 -4.71
N THR A 133 -2.79 10.84 -5.52
CA THR A 133 -2.76 12.26 -5.13
C THR A 133 -3.30 13.14 -6.26
N ASP A 134 -3.84 14.30 -5.91
CA ASP A 134 -4.21 15.37 -6.85
C ASP A 134 -3.07 15.80 -7.78
N LYS A 135 -1.83 15.70 -7.31
CA LYS A 135 -0.61 16.05 -8.07
C LYS A 135 -0.29 15.10 -9.23
N ALA A 136 -1.03 13.99 -9.35
CA ALA A 136 -0.91 13.06 -10.47
C ALA A 136 -1.80 13.43 -11.67
N VAL A 137 -2.79 14.30 -11.50
CA VAL A 137 -3.77 14.67 -12.55
C VAL A 137 -3.09 15.44 -13.70
N GLU A 138 -2.37 16.52 -13.37
CA GLU A 138 -1.53 17.29 -14.29
C GLU A 138 -0.14 17.45 -13.68
N PRO A 139 0.72 16.43 -13.81
CA PRO A 139 1.97 16.37 -13.06
C PRO A 139 2.98 17.41 -13.56
N ILE A 140 3.31 18.38 -12.72
CA ILE A 140 4.34 19.39 -12.94
C ILE A 140 5.60 19.14 -12.09
N SER A 141 5.64 18.03 -11.36
CA SER A 141 6.75 17.63 -10.48
C SER A 141 7.13 16.17 -10.69
N VAL A 142 8.37 15.83 -10.37
CA VAL A 142 8.86 14.44 -10.39
C VAL A 142 7.98 13.53 -9.53
N MET A 143 7.60 13.97 -8.33
CA MET A 143 6.72 13.22 -7.45
C MET A 143 5.35 13.00 -8.10
N GLY A 144 4.72 14.05 -8.65
CA GLY A 144 3.43 13.94 -9.36
C GLY A 144 3.52 13.01 -10.56
N ALA A 145 4.56 13.16 -11.40
CA ALA A 145 4.80 12.29 -12.55
C ALA A 145 4.98 10.81 -12.14
N SER A 146 5.76 10.55 -11.08
CA SER A 146 5.91 9.18 -10.57
C SER A 146 4.59 8.57 -10.10
N LYS A 147 3.73 9.34 -9.44
CA LYS A 147 2.40 8.88 -9.02
C LYS A 147 1.46 8.67 -10.21
N ARG A 148 1.55 9.49 -11.26
CA ARG A 148 0.81 9.27 -12.51
C ARG A 148 1.21 7.95 -13.18
N CYS A 149 2.51 7.64 -13.21
CA CYS A 149 2.98 6.33 -13.67
C CYS A 149 2.39 5.17 -12.84
N CYS A 150 2.31 5.34 -11.50
CA CYS A 150 1.69 4.33 -10.63
C CYS A 150 0.21 4.11 -10.98
N GLU A 151 -0.56 5.17 -11.27
CA GLU A 151 -1.96 5.06 -11.70
C GLU A 151 -2.07 4.26 -13.00
N MET A 152 -1.21 4.55 -13.99
CA MET A 152 -1.20 3.81 -15.25
C MET A 152 -0.86 2.34 -15.06
N LEU A 153 0.13 2.01 -14.20
CA LEU A 153 0.46 0.62 -13.86
C LEU A 153 -0.72 -0.09 -13.19
N SER A 154 -1.40 0.54 -12.24
CA SER A 154 -2.55 -0.08 -11.57
C SER A 154 -3.69 -0.40 -12.54
N LEU A 155 -3.89 0.40 -13.59
CA LEU A 155 -4.91 0.15 -14.60
C LEU A 155 -4.58 -1.03 -15.53
N ILE A 156 -3.30 -1.28 -15.80
CA ILE A 156 -2.87 -2.43 -16.64
C ILE A 156 -3.25 -3.75 -15.96
N HIS A 157 -3.15 -3.83 -14.64
CA HIS A 157 -3.49 -5.03 -13.86
C HIS A 157 -4.99 -5.21 -13.57
N ILE A 158 -5.85 -4.23 -13.91
CA ILE A 158 -7.31 -4.29 -13.69
C ILE A 158 -8.06 -4.71 -14.98
N SER A 159 -7.40 -4.74 -16.13
CA SER A 159 -8.06 -4.82 -17.45
C SER A 159 -8.26 -6.25 -17.98
N GLU A 160 -8.29 -7.26 -17.13
CA GLU A 160 -8.74 -8.63 -17.46
C GLU A 160 -9.93 -9.05 -16.51
#